data_a75fbbbd92de08cfe66225c217d05ad4
#
_entry.id   a75fbbbd92de08cfe66225c217d05ad4
#
_cell.length_a   1.000
_cell.length_b   1.000
_cell.length_c   1.000
_cell.angle_alpha   90.00
_cell.angle_beta   90.00
_cell.angle_gamma   90.00
#
_symmetry.space_group_name_H-M   'P 1'
#
loop_
_entity.id
_entity.type
_entity.pdbx_description
1 polymer ?
#
loop_
_entity_poly.entity_id
_entity_poly.type
_entity_poly.pdbx_seq_one_letter_code
_entity_poly.pdbx_strand_id
1 'polypeptide(L)'
;MNIEQKLVASVMSGLKALYGQDVPAAQIQLQKTKKEFEGHLTLVVFPFLRMSKKGPEQTAQEIGEYLQANEPSVSAFNVIKGFLNLTIASSAWIELLNGIHADAKYGIVAATDNAPLVMIEYSSPNTNKPLHLGHVRNNLLGNALANIISANGNRVVKTNIVT
;
A
#
# COMPACT_ATOMS: atom_id res chain seq x y z
N MET A 1 0.24 6.90 -8.77
CA MET A 1 1.33 6.01 -8.27
C MET A 1 1.46 6.25 -6.78
N ASN A 2 1.47 5.20 -5.96
CA ASN A 2 1.62 5.29 -4.50
C ASN A 2 3.04 5.78 -4.15
N ILE A 3 3.21 6.50 -3.03
CA ILE A 3 4.51 6.98 -2.51
C ILE A 3 5.53 5.83 -2.42
N GLU A 4 5.12 4.67 -1.92
CA GLU A 4 6.01 3.50 -1.83
C GLU A 4 6.50 3.04 -3.20
N GLN A 5 5.65 3.02 -4.21
CA GLN A 5 6.04 2.66 -5.58
C GLN A 5 7.02 3.67 -6.20
N LYS A 6 6.82 4.98 -5.93
CA LYS A 6 7.76 6.03 -6.32
C LYS A 6 9.12 5.80 -5.67
N LEU A 7 9.15 5.55 -4.36
CA LEU A 7 10.38 5.29 -3.62
C LEU A 7 11.09 4.03 -4.09
N VAL A 8 10.36 2.94 -4.34
CA VAL A 8 10.97 1.71 -4.89
C VAL A 8 11.66 2.00 -6.21
N ALA A 9 11.01 2.73 -7.13
CA ALA A 9 11.61 3.11 -8.41
C ALA A 9 12.85 3.99 -8.23
N SER A 10 12.82 4.95 -7.30
CA SER A 10 13.95 5.83 -6.99
C SER A 10 15.12 5.07 -6.34
N VAL A 11 14.84 4.09 -5.47
CA VAL A 11 15.86 3.19 -4.91
C VAL A 11 16.50 2.35 -6.01
N MET A 12 15.70 1.78 -6.93
CA MET A 12 16.26 1.02 -8.08
C MET A 12 17.21 1.89 -8.91
N SER A 13 16.79 3.12 -9.23
CA SER A 13 17.61 4.07 -9.97
C SER A 13 18.89 4.42 -9.21
N GLY A 14 18.78 4.63 -7.90
CA GLY A 14 19.93 4.90 -7.03
C GLY A 14 20.94 3.75 -6.98
N LEU A 15 20.49 2.53 -6.80
CA LEU A 15 21.34 1.33 -6.78
C LEU A 15 22.07 1.15 -8.12
N LYS A 16 21.37 1.40 -9.23
CA LYS A 16 21.98 1.38 -10.56
C LYS A 16 23.02 2.48 -10.74
N ALA A 17 22.73 3.71 -10.31
CA ALA A 17 23.64 4.84 -10.42
C ALA A 17 24.88 4.69 -9.53
N LEU A 18 24.72 4.23 -8.29
CA LEU A 18 25.79 4.11 -7.30
C LEU A 18 26.67 2.86 -7.51
N TYR A 19 26.05 1.74 -7.90
CA TYR A 19 26.73 0.44 -7.91
C TYR A 19 26.71 -0.27 -9.27
N GLY A 20 26.06 0.31 -10.29
CA GLY A 20 26.03 -0.23 -11.66
C GLY A 20 25.20 -1.51 -11.81
N GLN A 21 24.34 -1.84 -10.85
CA GLN A 21 23.58 -3.08 -10.86
C GLN A 21 22.08 -2.81 -10.87
N ASP A 22 21.35 -3.54 -11.70
CA ASP A 22 19.90 -3.54 -11.72
C ASP A 22 19.34 -4.49 -10.64
N VAL A 23 18.46 -3.97 -9.79
CA VAL A 23 17.83 -4.72 -8.70
C VAL A 23 16.33 -4.79 -8.97
N PRO A 24 15.72 -5.99 -8.95
CA PRO A 24 14.27 -6.10 -9.12
C PRO A 24 13.52 -5.50 -7.92
N ALA A 25 12.37 -4.87 -8.17
CA ALA A 25 11.54 -4.22 -7.15
C ALA A 25 11.20 -5.16 -5.97
N ALA A 26 11.05 -6.46 -6.22
CA ALA A 26 10.76 -7.45 -5.20
C ALA A 26 11.85 -7.60 -4.11
N GLN A 27 13.07 -7.15 -4.37
CA GLN A 27 14.16 -7.18 -3.39
C GLN A 27 14.23 -5.90 -2.55
N ILE A 28 13.47 -4.86 -2.91
CA ILE A 28 13.43 -3.59 -2.18
C ILE A 28 12.34 -3.68 -1.13
N GLN A 29 12.75 -3.80 0.11
CA GLN A 29 11.85 -3.91 1.25
C GLN A 29 11.71 -2.56 1.94
N LEU A 30 10.56 -1.93 1.77
CA LEU A 30 10.13 -0.77 2.53
C LEU A 30 9.18 -1.23 3.64
N GLN A 31 9.37 -0.68 4.83
CA GLN A 31 8.50 -0.93 5.98
C GLN A 31 8.25 0.37 6.73
N LYS A 32 7.17 0.41 7.51
CA LYS A 32 6.90 1.57 8.36
C LYS A 32 8.00 1.74 9.40
N THR A 33 8.53 2.96 9.54
CA THR A 33 9.53 3.28 10.57
C THR A 33 8.94 3.03 11.95
N LYS A 34 9.74 2.43 12.85
CA LYS A 34 9.34 2.22 14.24
C LYS A 34 9.14 3.56 14.95
N LYS A 35 8.21 3.60 15.91
CA LYS A 35 7.80 4.83 16.60
C LYS A 35 8.93 5.53 17.38
N GLU A 36 9.96 4.79 17.78
CA GLU A 36 11.13 5.30 18.48
C GLU A 36 12.15 6.02 17.59
N PHE A 37 12.00 5.93 16.24
CA PHE A 37 12.91 6.54 15.28
C PHE A 37 12.21 7.59 14.44
N GLU A 38 12.94 8.63 14.05
CA GLU A 38 12.46 9.62 13.11
C GLU A 38 12.37 9.03 11.71
N GLY A 39 11.33 9.43 10.96
CA GLY A 39 11.05 8.97 9.60
C GLY A 39 9.68 8.34 9.46
N HIS A 40 9.27 8.12 8.22
CA HIS A 40 7.98 7.53 7.87
C HIS A 40 8.13 6.10 7.33
N LEU A 41 9.15 5.89 6.48
CA LEU A 41 9.45 4.60 5.85
C LEU A 41 10.91 4.23 6.06
N THR A 42 11.17 2.96 6.28
CA THR A 42 12.50 2.39 6.49
C THR A 42 12.84 1.46 5.34
N LEU A 43 13.96 1.72 4.66
CA LEU A 43 14.55 0.81 3.68
C LEU A 43 15.51 -0.14 4.38
N VAL A 44 15.35 -1.44 4.14
CA VAL A 44 16.28 -2.48 4.60
C VAL A 44 17.44 -2.59 3.60
N VAL A 45 18.64 -2.17 3.99
CA VAL A 45 19.79 -2.12 3.05
C VAL A 45 20.64 -3.39 3.01
N PHE A 46 20.43 -4.34 3.90
CA PHE A 46 21.25 -5.55 4.00
C PHE A 46 21.35 -6.35 2.69
N PRO A 47 20.29 -6.48 1.86
CA PRO A 47 20.40 -7.16 0.57
C PRO A 47 21.42 -6.53 -0.40
N PHE A 48 21.75 -5.25 -0.22
CA PHE A 48 22.57 -4.46 -1.14
C PHE A 48 24.06 -4.42 -0.76
N LEU A 49 24.44 -4.99 0.39
CA LEU A 49 25.84 -4.97 0.88
C LEU A 49 26.82 -5.67 -0.06
N ARG A 50 26.38 -6.71 -0.75
CA ARG A 50 27.22 -7.42 -1.73
C ARG A 50 27.57 -6.55 -2.94
N MET A 51 26.66 -5.63 -3.30
CA MET A 51 26.86 -4.70 -4.42
C MET A 51 27.73 -3.52 -4.03
N SER A 52 27.44 -2.92 -2.88
CA SER A 52 28.18 -1.76 -2.37
C SER A 52 29.61 -2.12 -1.95
N LYS A 53 29.84 -3.36 -1.53
CA LYS A 53 31.12 -3.83 -0.91
C LYS A 53 31.52 -2.99 0.30
N LYS A 54 30.53 -2.39 1.00
CA LYS A 54 30.69 -1.48 2.14
C LYS A 54 29.88 -1.97 3.34
N GLY A 55 30.12 -1.36 4.49
CA GLY A 55 29.33 -1.63 5.69
C GLY A 55 27.89 -1.17 5.56
N PRO A 56 26.95 -1.72 6.41
CA PRO A 56 25.54 -1.40 6.31
C PRO A 56 25.24 0.10 6.46
N GLU A 57 25.89 0.77 7.41
CA GLU A 57 25.68 2.20 7.66
C GLU A 57 26.17 3.06 6.49
N GLN A 58 27.34 2.74 5.94
CA GLN A 58 27.87 3.47 4.78
C GLN A 58 27.00 3.26 3.54
N THR A 59 26.54 2.03 3.30
CA THR A 59 25.61 1.74 2.19
C THR A 59 24.30 2.49 2.36
N ALA A 60 23.73 2.51 3.57
CA ALA A 60 22.52 3.26 3.85
C ALA A 60 22.72 4.77 3.67
N GLN A 61 23.86 5.30 4.09
CA GLN A 61 24.19 6.71 3.94
C GLN A 61 24.22 7.11 2.45
N GLU A 62 24.94 6.38 1.61
CA GLU A 62 25.05 6.68 0.19
C GLU A 62 23.71 6.62 -0.55
N ILE A 63 22.90 5.60 -0.23
CA ILE A 63 21.53 5.50 -0.78
C ILE A 63 20.67 6.66 -0.29
N GLY A 64 20.77 7.03 0.98
CA GLY A 64 20.03 8.14 1.57
C GLY A 64 20.38 9.48 0.93
N GLU A 65 21.66 9.77 0.74
CA GLU A 65 22.15 10.98 0.05
C GLU A 65 21.65 11.03 -1.39
N TYR A 66 21.72 9.90 -2.11
CA TYR A 66 21.19 9.84 -3.47
C TYR A 66 19.69 10.12 -3.52
N LEU A 67 18.92 9.49 -2.63
CA LEU A 67 17.46 9.69 -2.59
C LEU A 67 17.11 11.13 -2.23
N GLN A 68 17.75 11.72 -1.23
CA GLN A 68 17.52 13.11 -0.84
C GLN A 68 17.82 14.11 -1.98
N ALA A 69 18.84 13.81 -2.80
CA ALA A 69 19.23 14.68 -3.92
C ALA A 69 18.32 14.49 -5.16
N ASN A 70 17.79 13.30 -5.40
CA ASN A 70 17.13 12.95 -6.67
C ASN A 70 15.63 12.62 -6.53
N GLU A 71 15.11 12.46 -5.31
CA GLU A 71 13.68 12.15 -5.07
C GLU A 71 13.02 13.27 -4.26
N PRO A 72 12.27 14.19 -4.89
CA PRO A 72 11.65 15.32 -4.19
C PRO A 72 10.68 14.94 -3.06
N SER A 73 10.19 13.72 -3.06
CA SER A 73 9.33 13.24 -1.98
C SER A 73 10.09 12.87 -0.70
N VAL A 74 11.44 12.86 -0.72
CA VAL A 74 12.30 12.62 0.43
C VAL A 74 12.86 13.94 0.93
N SER A 75 12.41 14.42 2.08
CA SER A 75 12.89 15.67 2.69
C SER A 75 14.13 15.50 3.56
N ALA A 76 14.25 14.37 4.23
CA ALA A 76 15.36 14.02 5.10
C ALA A 76 15.50 12.52 5.26
N PHE A 77 16.64 12.08 5.76
CA PHE A 77 16.85 10.69 6.15
C PHE A 77 17.74 10.59 7.38
N ASN A 78 17.69 9.45 8.05
CA ASN A 78 18.66 9.08 9.08
C ASN A 78 19.02 7.59 8.96
N VAL A 79 20.21 7.23 9.43
CA VAL A 79 20.72 5.86 9.38
C VAL A 79 20.90 5.37 10.81
N ILE A 80 20.28 4.24 11.14
CA ILE A 80 20.39 3.62 12.45
C ILE A 80 20.67 2.13 12.27
N LYS A 81 21.87 1.69 12.65
CA LYS A 81 22.32 0.29 12.59
C LYS A 81 22.09 -0.36 11.21
N GLY A 82 22.32 0.39 10.13
CA GLY A 82 22.15 -0.10 8.76
C GLY A 82 20.68 -0.10 8.25
N PHE A 83 19.76 0.52 8.99
CA PHE A 83 18.41 0.82 8.50
C PHE A 83 18.35 2.27 8.04
N LEU A 84 17.89 2.47 6.83
CA LEU A 84 17.72 3.80 6.25
C LEU A 84 16.27 4.26 6.47
N ASN A 85 16.08 5.19 7.39
CA ASN A 85 14.78 5.78 7.69
C ASN A 85 14.60 7.05 6.85
N LEU A 86 13.52 7.10 6.06
CA LEU A 86 13.19 8.19 5.15
C LEU A 86 12.07 9.05 5.71
N THR A 87 12.26 10.36 5.69
CA THR A 87 11.21 11.35 6.02
C THR A 87 10.60 11.85 4.72
N ILE A 88 9.31 11.62 4.55
CA ILE A 88 8.55 12.03 3.37
C ILE A 88 8.17 13.49 3.49
N ALA A 89 8.40 14.26 2.43
CA ALA A 89 8.08 15.67 2.34
C ALA A 89 6.57 15.92 2.49
N SER A 90 6.18 17.00 3.17
CA SER A 90 4.78 17.38 3.33
C SER A 90 4.08 17.60 1.98
N SER A 91 4.80 18.07 0.96
CA SER A 91 4.28 18.24 -0.41
C SER A 91 3.82 16.91 -1.02
N ALA A 92 4.53 15.81 -0.78
CA ALA A 92 4.15 14.49 -1.28
C ALA A 92 2.85 13.98 -0.62
N TRP A 93 2.65 14.25 0.66
CA TRP A 93 1.39 13.94 1.35
C TRP A 93 0.22 14.77 0.83
N ILE A 94 0.44 16.06 0.55
CA ILE A 94 -0.58 16.95 -0.04
C ILE A 94 -0.92 16.47 -1.47
N GLU A 95 0.07 16.11 -2.27
CA GLU A 95 -0.15 15.55 -3.61
C GLU A 95 -1.00 14.27 -3.55
N LEU A 96 -0.67 13.36 -2.63
CA LEU A 96 -1.45 12.13 -2.40
C LEU A 96 -2.90 12.46 -2.01
N LEU A 97 -3.09 13.38 -1.06
CA LEU A 97 -4.43 13.80 -0.61
C LEU A 97 -5.25 14.39 -1.76
N ASN A 98 -4.65 15.25 -2.55
CA ASN A 98 -5.30 15.83 -3.73
C ASN A 98 -5.66 14.77 -4.77
N GLY A 99 -4.78 13.77 -4.98
CA GLY A 99 -5.06 12.63 -5.85
C GLY A 99 -6.23 11.78 -5.36
N ILE A 100 -6.29 11.52 -4.05
CA ILE A 100 -7.41 10.82 -3.42
C ILE A 100 -8.72 11.62 -3.58
N HIS A 101 -8.67 12.93 -3.35
CA HIS A 101 -9.83 13.80 -3.47
C HIS A 101 -10.36 13.91 -4.90
N ALA A 102 -9.47 13.90 -5.88
CA ALA A 102 -9.82 14.00 -7.31
C ALA A 102 -10.42 12.71 -7.88
N ASP A 103 -10.17 11.55 -7.25
CA ASP A 103 -10.66 10.25 -7.71
C ASP A 103 -11.77 9.72 -6.79
N ALA A 104 -13.04 9.92 -7.20
CA ALA A 104 -14.20 9.44 -6.46
C ALA A 104 -14.25 7.90 -6.29
N LYS A 105 -13.43 7.17 -7.04
CA LYS A 105 -13.29 5.72 -6.96
C LYS A 105 -11.96 5.26 -6.39
N TYR A 106 -11.22 6.15 -5.74
CA TYR A 106 -9.94 5.82 -5.14
C TYR A 106 -10.05 4.61 -4.19
N GLY A 107 -9.18 3.62 -4.39
CA GLY A 107 -9.18 2.38 -3.63
C GLY A 107 -10.19 1.32 -4.10
N ILE A 108 -10.98 1.62 -5.13
CA ILE A 108 -11.90 0.65 -5.74
C ILE A 108 -11.24 0.03 -6.97
N VAL A 109 -11.18 -1.29 -7.00
CA VAL A 109 -10.74 -2.06 -8.16
C VAL A 109 -11.96 -2.46 -8.96
N ALA A 110 -12.01 -2.08 -10.24
CA ALA A 110 -13.10 -2.51 -11.13
C ALA A 110 -12.97 -4.01 -11.45
N ALA A 111 -14.08 -4.73 -11.40
CA ALA A 111 -14.11 -6.12 -11.82
C ALA A 111 -13.89 -6.23 -13.34
N THR A 112 -13.06 -7.18 -13.75
CA THR A 112 -12.92 -7.57 -15.17
C THR A 112 -13.94 -8.65 -15.54
N ASP A 113 -14.11 -8.93 -16.83
CA ASP A 113 -15.03 -9.98 -17.30
C ASP A 113 -14.67 -11.37 -16.77
N ASN A 114 -13.37 -11.61 -16.54
CA ASN A 114 -12.84 -12.87 -16.02
C ASN A 114 -12.64 -12.86 -14.48
N ALA A 115 -13.10 -11.81 -13.80
CA ALA A 115 -12.98 -11.74 -12.34
C ALA A 115 -13.82 -12.85 -11.67
N PRO A 116 -13.38 -13.36 -10.51
CA PRO A 116 -14.14 -14.34 -9.74
C PRO A 116 -15.57 -13.87 -9.48
N LEU A 117 -16.53 -14.77 -9.66
CA LEU A 117 -17.91 -14.53 -9.32
C LEU A 117 -18.18 -15.00 -7.90
N VAL A 118 -18.63 -14.09 -7.04
CA VAL A 118 -18.97 -14.37 -5.64
C VAL A 118 -20.46 -14.14 -5.47
N MET A 119 -21.18 -15.18 -5.02
CA MET A 119 -22.60 -15.09 -4.67
C MET A 119 -22.72 -14.90 -3.16
N ILE A 120 -23.49 -13.91 -2.75
CA ILE A 120 -23.70 -13.59 -1.33
C ILE A 120 -25.19 -13.58 -1.06
N GLU A 121 -25.63 -14.56 -0.24
CA GLU A 121 -26.99 -14.64 0.23
C GLU A 121 -27.14 -13.87 1.54
N TYR A 122 -28.10 -12.95 1.58
CA TYR A 122 -28.49 -12.24 2.78
C TYR A 122 -29.92 -11.69 2.60
N SER A 123 -30.50 -11.17 3.66
CA SER A 123 -31.88 -10.64 3.61
C SER A 123 -32.94 -11.74 3.31
N SER A 124 -32.79 -12.91 3.95
CA SER A 124 -33.67 -14.07 3.79
C SER A 124 -34.51 -14.31 5.09
N PRO A 125 -35.34 -13.34 5.53
CA PRO A 125 -36.19 -13.52 6.74
C PRO A 125 -37.38 -14.41 6.43
N ASN A 126 -37.89 -15.10 7.47
CA ASN A 126 -39.19 -15.75 7.38
C ASN A 126 -40.27 -14.70 7.14
N THR A 127 -41.09 -14.89 6.10
CA THR A 127 -42.09 -13.90 5.67
C THR A 127 -43.32 -13.83 6.62
N ASN A 128 -43.53 -14.83 7.48
CA ASN A 128 -44.66 -14.96 8.41
C ASN A 128 -44.42 -14.29 9.78
N LYS A 129 -43.34 -13.56 9.97
CA LYS A 129 -42.97 -12.92 11.24
C LYS A 129 -42.54 -11.46 11.03
N PRO A 130 -42.83 -10.58 12.02
CA PRO A 130 -42.29 -9.22 11.97
C PRO A 130 -40.77 -9.21 11.97
N LEU A 131 -40.20 -8.25 11.25
CA LEU A 131 -38.75 -8.03 11.26
C LEU A 131 -38.31 -7.46 12.62
N HIS A 132 -37.13 -7.83 13.05
CA HIS A 132 -36.49 -7.31 14.26
C HIS A 132 -35.02 -6.90 13.98
N LEU A 133 -34.37 -6.31 14.98
CA LEU A 133 -32.99 -5.79 14.85
C LEU A 133 -31.98 -6.82 14.33
N GLY A 134 -32.17 -8.12 14.61
CA GLY A 134 -31.36 -9.19 14.08
C GLY A 134 -31.38 -9.28 12.55
N HIS A 135 -32.56 -9.06 11.93
CA HIS A 135 -32.68 -9.02 10.47
C HIS A 135 -32.01 -7.78 9.90
N VAL A 136 -32.14 -6.61 10.53
CA VAL A 136 -31.47 -5.38 10.13
C VAL A 136 -29.93 -5.58 10.15
N ARG A 137 -29.43 -6.16 11.25
CA ARG A 137 -27.98 -6.48 11.36
C ARG A 137 -27.52 -7.40 10.23
N ASN A 138 -28.26 -8.47 9.94
CA ASN A 138 -27.93 -9.42 8.88
C ASN A 138 -27.89 -8.72 7.51
N ASN A 139 -28.88 -7.87 7.22
CA ASN A 139 -28.94 -7.11 5.98
C ASN A 139 -27.75 -6.15 5.82
N LEU A 140 -27.39 -5.41 6.88
CA LEU A 140 -26.25 -4.50 6.87
C LEU A 140 -24.94 -5.25 6.68
N LEU A 141 -24.73 -6.36 7.38
CA LEU A 141 -23.52 -7.17 7.25
C LEU A 141 -23.39 -7.77 5.85
N GLY A 142 -24.46 -8.37 5.31
CA GLY A 142 -24.45 -8.95 3.96
C GLY A 142 -24.19 -7.91 2.89
N ASN A 143 -24.84 -6.75 2.98
CA ASN A 143 -24.61 -5.65 2.04
C ASN A 143 -23.19 -5.07 2.15
N ALA A 144 -22.67 -4.87 3.36
CA ALA A 144 -21.30 -4.40 3.58
C ALA A 144 -20.28 -5.37 2.99
N LEU A 145 -20.43 -6.67 3.24
CA LEU A 145 -19.57 -7.71 2.69
C LEU A 145 -19.60 -7.72 1.15
N ALA A 146 -20.81 -7.65 0.57
CA ALA A 146 -20.96 -7.59 -0.88
C ALA A 146 -20.24 -6.37 -1.49
N ASN A 147 -20.37 -5.21 -0.86
CA ASN A 147 -19.72 -3.98 -1.32
C ASN A 147 -18.19 -4.07 -1.21
N ILE A 148 -17.64 -4.59 -0.09
CA ILE A 148 -16.21 -4.77 0.11
C ILE A 148 -15.63 -5.73 -0.93
N ILE A 149 -16.27 -6.88 -1.15
CA ILE A 149 -15.82 -7.87 -2.13
C ILE A 149 -15.87 -7.29 -3.55
N SER A 150 -16.94 -6.56 -3.89
CA SER A 150 -17.06 -5.88 -5.17
C SER A 150 -15.98 -4.81 -5.36
N ALA A 151 -15.70 -4.02 -4.33
CA ALA A 151 -14.67 -2.98 -4.36
C ALA A 151 -13.24 -3.55 -4.53
N ASN A 152 -13.04 -4.84 -4.24
CA ASN A 152 -11.78 -5.54 -4.45
C ASN A 152 -11.69 -6.25 -5.82
N GLY A 153 -12.50 -5.84 -6.80
CA GLY A 153 -12.38 -6.32 -8.18
C GLY A 153 -13.06 -7.67 -8.44
N ASN A 154 -13.95 -8.13 -7.56
CA ASN A 154 -14.74 -9.32 -7.80
C ASN A 154 -16.11 -8.97 -8.40
N ARG A 155 -16.65 -9.89 -9.19
CA ARG A 155 -18.06 -9.85 -9.64
C ARG A 155 -18.92 -10.36 -8.49
N VAL A 156 -19.93 -9.60 -8.07
CA VAL A 156 -20.80 -9.97 -6.94
C VAL A 156 -22.23 -10.08 -7.39
N VAL A 157 -22.86 -11.20 -7.03
CA VAL A 157 -24.31 -11.41 -7.16
C VAL A 157 -24.91 -11.49 -5.75
N LYS A 158 -25.86 -10.59 -5.49
CA LYS A 158 -26.62 -10.57 -4.24
C LYS A 158 -27.88 -11.40 -4.42
N THR A 159 -28.10 -12.35 -3.53
CA THR A 159 -29.23 -13.28 -3.58
C THR A 159 -29.99 -13.27 -2.26
N ASN A 160 -31.25 -13.65 -2.30
CA ASN A 160 -32.06 -13.92 -1.12
C ASN A 160 -33.01 -15.11 -1.39
N ILE A 161 -33.41 -15.80 -0.33
CA ILE A 161 -34.42 -16.85 -0.37
C ILE A 161 -35.68 -16.26 0.26
N VAL A 162 -36.81 -16.39 -0.43
CA VAL A 162 -38.12 -16.01 0.05
C VAL A 162 -38.90 -17.31 0.33
N THR A 163 -39.32 -17.52 1.58
CA THR A 163 -40.04 -18.71 2.05
C THR A 163 -41.47 -18.37 2.48
#